data_97454019149ca09725948147fbf8e1ad
#
_entry.id   97454019149ca09725948147fbf8e1ad
#
_cell.length_a   1.000
_cell.length_b   1.000
_cell.length_c   1.000
_cell.angle_alpha   90.00
_cell.angle_beta   90.00
_cell.angle_gamma   90.00
#
_symmetry.space_group_name_H-M   'P 1'
#
loop_
_entity.id
_entity.type
_entity.pdbx_description
1 polymer ?
#
loop_
_entity_poly.entity_id
_entity_poly.type
_entity_poly.pdbx_seq_one_letter_code
_entity_poly.pdbx_strand_id
1 'polypeptide(L)'
;MMNMNKLFKRIALAVTLLTAAALAPAEETDICSPFRDGKVDESLLATMLSAADDGHLFRIQQQSSMVGFCVDSKLSRIEGIFREFKGGMAFDSEENGTGQTMVLIKADSLDTEGNMVESMIKGESFFDVEHYPEVLFTSNGFHWTGADTAVLKGDLTLRGITKPVVFTVTLTALDDNQVKDAQKILVKATTTINRADFGMKKLTTLVNNDVQLCMSVEALKYGS
;
A
#
# COMPACT_ATOMS: atom_id res chain seq x y z
N MET A 1 92.22 1.48 4.39
CA MET A 1 91.57 0.98 3.17
C MET A 1 90.35 0.17 3.57
N MET A 2 89.27 0.65 3.34
CA MET A 2 88.01 -0.07 3.04
C MET A 2 86.76 0.59 3.59
N ASN A 3 86.06 0.99 2.70
CA ASN A 3 84.86 1.79 2.81
C ASN A 3 83.71 0.93 3.26
N MET A 4 82.99 1.34 4.26
CA MET A 4 81.86 0.61 4.80
C MET A 4 80.57 1.37 4.45
N ASN A 5 79.85 0.89 3.46
CA ASN A 5 78.63 1.41 2.95
C ASN A 5 77.49 1.22 3.97
N LYS A 6 76.90 2.33 4.31
CA LYS A 6 75.74 2.41 5.17
C LYS A 6 74.50 1.93 4.45
N LEU A 7 73.96 0.83 4.93
CA LEU A 7 72.71 0.27 4.49
C LEU A 7 71.54 1.01 5.18
N PHE A 8 70.84 1.91 4.45
CA PHE A 8 69.62 2.54 4.93
C PHE A 8 68.48 1.56 4.77
N LYS A 9 68.00 1.02 5.89
CA LYS A 9 66.69 0.35 5.95
C LYS A 9 65.56 1.39 5.88
N ARG A 10 64.87 1.42 4.76
CA ARG A 10 63.58 2.13 4.62
C ARG A 10 62.50 1.23 5.22
N ILE A 11 61.99 1.58 6.39
CA ILE A 11 60.78 1.01 6.98
C ILE A 11 59.61 1.71 6.29
N ALA A 12 58.93 1.04 5.40
CA ALA A 12 57.65 1.49 4.88
C ALA A 12 56.56 1.17 5.90
N LEU A 13 56.05 2.22 6.54
CA LEU A 13 54.87 2.12 7.43
C LEU A 13 53.63 2.04 6.57
N ALA A 14 53.08 0.83 6.40
CA ALA A 14 51.80 0.65 5.74
C ALA A 14 50.72 1.03 6.73
N VAL A 15 50.12 2.22 6.53
CA VAL A 15 48.90 2.65 7.22
C VAL A 15 47.76 1.97 6.51
N THR A 16 47.23 0.88 7.10
CA THR A 16 45.94 0.31 6.71
C THR A 16 44.83 1.19 7.23
N LEU A 17 44.23 2.00 6.34
CA LEU A 17 42.95 2.64 6.61
C LEU A 17 41.87 1.54 6.69
N LEU A 18 41.47 1.17 7.91
CA LEU A 18 40.20 0.49 8.13
C LEU A 18 39.10 1.50 7.84
N THR A 19 38.48 1.43 6.68
CA THR A 19 37.19 2.07 6.42
C THR A 19 36.14 1.29 7.19
N ALA A 20 35.78 1.77 8.37
CA ALA A 20 34.56 1.35 9.03
C ALA A 20 33.38 1.76 8.13
N ALA A 21 32.81 0.79 7.41
CA ALA A 21 31.51 0.95 6.81
C ALA A 21 30.53 1.16 7.94
N ALA A 22 30.13 2.42 8.17
CA ALA A 22 29.01 2.73 9.02
C ALA A 22 27.80 2.03 8.39
N LEU A 23 27.33 0.96 9.05
CA LEU A 23 25.99 0.45 8.83
C LEU A 23 25.05 1.62 9.15
N ALA A 24 24.47 2.24 8.10
CA ALA A 24 23.36 3.15 8.29
C ALA A 24 22.28 2.35 9.04
N PRO A 25 21.72 2.88 10.14
CA PRO A 25 20.58 2.24 10.77
C PRO A 25 19.51 2.11 9.68
N ALA A 26 18.93 0.93 9.56
CA ALA A 26 17.72 0.74 8.77
C ALA A 26 16.74 1.78 9.32
N GLU A 27 16.34 2.75 8.49
CA GLU A 27 15.26 3.65 8.84
C GLU A 27 14.05 2.74 9.09
N GLU A 28 13.70 2.58 10.34
CA GLU A 28 12.44 2.04 10.78
C GLU A 28 11.39 3.01 10.23
N THR A 29 10.90 2.75 9.00
CA THR A 29 9.95 3.63 8.35
C THR A 29 8.67 3.54 9.14
N ASP A 30 8.42 4.56 9.95
CA ASP A 30 7.17 4.74 10.67
C ASP A 30 6.00 4.52 9.71
N ILE A 31 5.22 3.46 9.96
CA ILE A 31 4.11 3.05 9.10
C ILE A 31 3.06 4.16 8.93
N CYS A 32 2.94 5.04 9.91
CA CYS A 32 1.98 6.15 9.90
C CYS A 32 2.55 7.42 9.25
N SER A 33 3.86 7.46 8.93
CA SER A 33 4.50 8.63 8.32
C SER A 33 3.76 9.17 7.08
N PRO A 34 3.25 8.32 6.14
CA PRO A 34 2.52 8.80 4.97
C PRO A 34 1.19 9.47 5.27
N PHE A 35 0.66 9.30 6.48
CA PHE A 35 -0.68 9.72 6.88
C PHE A 35 -0.69 10.93 7.83
N ARG A 36 0.48 11.47 8.18
CA ARG A 36 0.62 12.56 9.18
C ARG A 36 0.38 13.97 8.63
N ASP A 37 0.09 14.10 7.36
CA ASP A 37 -0.15 15.39 6.69
C ASP A 37 -1.59 15.96 6.89
N GLY A 38 -2.34 15.44 7.86
CA GLY A 38 -3.68 15.90 8.23
C GLY A 38 -4.81 15.37 7.35
N LYS A 39 -4.53 14.42 6.45
CA LYS A 39 -5.56 13.81 5.57
C LYS A 39 -6.30 12.65 6.24
N VAL A 40 -5.78 12.13 7.33
CA VAL A 40 -6.32 10.99 8.06
C VAL A 40 -6.65 11.40 9.49
N ASP A 41 -7.74 10.89 10.02
CA ASP A 41 -8.18 11.15 11.40
C ASP A 41 -7.14 10.68 12.42
N GLU A 42 -6.82 11.54 13.40
CA GLU A 42 -5.83 11.24 14.43
C GLU A 42 -6.19 10.00 15.27
N SER A 43 -7.48 9.76 15.48
CA SER A 43 -7.93 8.58 16.25
C SER A 43 -7.66 7.28 15.50
N LEU A 44 -7.79 7.29 14.17
CA LEU A 44 -7.45 6.16 13.33
C LEU A 44 -5.94 5.88 13.36
N LEU A 45 -5.12 6.93 13.26
CA LEU A 45 -3.66 6.79 13.37
C LEU A 45 -3.26 6.23 14.75
N ALA A 46 -3.85 6.75 15.83
CA ALA A 46 -3.58 6.26 17.19
C ALA A 46 -3.95 4.78 17.34
N THR A 47 -5.07 4.35 16.78
CA THR A 47 -5.49 2.94 16.82
C THR A 47 -4.53 2.04 16.03
N MET A 48 -4.07 2.49 14.86
CA MET A 48 -3.09 1.74 14.06
C MET A 48 -1.73 1.63 14.78
N LEU A 49 -1.31 2.69 15.48
CA LEU A 49 -0.09 2.67 16.30
C LEU A 49 -0.23 1.72 17.49
N SER A 50 -1.36 1.76 18.22
CA SER A 50 -1.62 0.83 19.31
C SER A 50 -1.61 -0.62 18.82
N ALA A 51 -2.25 -0.90 17.67
CA ALA A 51 -2.23 -2.24 17.07
C ALA A 51 -0.82 -2.67 16.64
N ALA A 52 0.06 -1.73 16.29
CA ALA A 52 1.46 -2.04 16.00
C ALA A 52 2.20 -2.44 17.27
N ASP A 53 2.02 -1.69 18.37
CA ASP A 53 2.63 -1.98 19.67
C ASP A 53 2.15 -3.32 20.24
N ASP A 54 0.88 -3.67 20.02
CA ASP A 54 0.26 -4.92 20.45
C ASP A 54 0.57 -6.12 19.52
N GLY A 55 1.27 -5.88 18.41
CA GLY A 55 1.61 -6.92 17.43
C GLY A 55 0.42 -7.42 16.61
N HIS A 56 -0.63 -6.62 16.46
CA HIS A 56 -1.85 -6.95 15.69
C HIS A 56 -1.90 -6.25 14.33
N LEU A 57 -0.87 -5.47 13.99
CA LEU A 57 -0.79 -4.75 12.73
C LEU A 57 -0.13 -5.59 11.64
N PHE A 58 -0.77 -5.66 10.49
CA PHE A 58 -0.22 -6.22 9.25
C PHE A 58 0.12 -5.08 8.28
N ARG A 59 1.36 -5.04 7.82
CA ARG A 59 1.84 -4.05 6.84
C ARG A 59 1.79 -4.64 5.44
N ILE A 60 1.16 -3.93 4.50
CA ILE A 60 1.09 -4.31 3.09
C ILE A 60 2.49 -4.30 2.47
N GLN A 61 2.82 -5.37 1.74
CA GLN A 61 4.05 -5.53 0.98
C GLN A 61 3.80 -5.15 -0.48
N GLN A 62 4.17 -3.93 -0.87
CA GLN A 62 3.89 -3.41 -2.22
C GLN A 62 4.41 -4.31 -3.33
N GLN A 63 5.62 -4.88 -3.18
CA GLN A 63 6.30 -5.66 -4.24
C GLN A 63 5.59 -6.97 -4.59
N SER A 64 4.84 -7.55 -3.64
CA SER A 64 4.07 -8.79 -3.83
C SER A 64 2.56 -8.56 -3.82
N SER A 65 2.15 -7.32 -4.07
CA SER A 65 0.75 -6.90 -4.00
C SER A 65 0.30 -6.21 -5.27
N MET A 66 -0.99 -6.28 -5.53
CA MET A 66 -1.66 -5.64 -6.66
C MET A 66 -2.89 -4.89 -6.17
N VAL A 67 -2.98 -3.62 -6.56
CA VAL A 67 -4.15 -2.77 -6.34
C VAL A 67 -4.57 -2.20 -7.70
N GLY A 68 -5.82 -2.39 -8.09
CA GLY A 68 -6.25 -1.97 -9.41
C GLY A 68 -7.76 -1.90 -9.56
N PHE A 69 -8.16 -1.61 -10.79
CA PHE A 69 -9.55 -1.56 -11.20
C PHE A 69 -9.73 -2.14 -12.60
N CYS A 70 -10.97 -2.47 -12.90
CA CYS A 70 -11.39 -2.76 -14.26
C CYS A 70 -12.76 -2.16 -14.54
N VAL A 71 -12.95 -1.74 -15.79
CA VAL A 71 -14.19 -1.18 -16.29
C VAL A 71 -14.45 -1.64 -17.71
N ASP A 72 -15.68 -2.03 -17.99
CA ASP A 72 -16.08 -2.43 -19.34
C ASP A 72 -16.36 -1.21 -20.21
N SER A 73 -15.89 -1.24 -21.43
CA SER A 73 -16.22 -0.27 -22.48
C SER A 73 -16.83 -0.97 -23.68
N LYS A 74 -17.40 -0.22 -24.61
CA LYS A 74 -17.94 -0.78 -25.87
C LYS A 74 -16.88 -1.39 -26.78
N LEU A 75 -15.61 -1.05 -26.57
CA LEU A 75 -14.50 -1.51 -27.41
C LEU A 75 -13.75 -2.68 -26.76
N SER A 76 -13.49 -2.58 -25.47
CA SER A 76 -12.73 -3.57 -24.69
C SER A 76 -12.91 -3.34 -23.19
N ARG A 77 -12.50 -4.29 -22.40
CA ARG A 77 -12.30 -4.11 -20.96
C ARG A 77 -11.03 -3.28 -20.76
N ILE A 78 -11.11 -2.26 -19.92
CA ILE A 78 -9.99 -1.40 -19.51
C ILE A 78 -9.58 -1.85 -18.11
N GLU A 79 -8.31 -2.14 -17.95
CA GLU A 79 -7.70 -2.52 -16.67
C GLU A 79 -6.62 -1.52 -16.31
N GLY A 80 -6.57 -1.14 -15.02
CA GLY A 80 -5.56 -0.24 -14.48
C GLY A 80 -4.99 -0.80 -13.18
N ILE A 81 -3.67 -0.71 -13.02
CA ILE A 81 -2.94 -1.15 -11.84
C ILE A 81 -2.15 0.02 -11.29
N PHE A 82 -2.27 0.27 -10.00
CA PHE A 82 -1.43 1.26 -9.31
C PHE A 82 -0.14 0.60 -8.83
N ARG A 83 0.99 1.20 -9.18
CA ARG A 83 2.32 0.69 -8.85
C ARG A 83 2.84 1.17 -7.50
N GLU A 84 2.32 2.30 -6.99
CA GLU A 84 2.75 2.87 -5.73
C GLU A 84 1.57 3.04 -4.77
N PHE A 85 1.61 2.30 -3.67
CA PHE A 85 0.65 2.37 -2.58
C PHE A 85 1.30 1.94 -1.26
N LYS A 86 0.71 2.37 -0.17
CA LYS A 86 1.13 2.02 1.20
C LYS A 86 -0.12 1.77 2.03
N GLY A 87 0.02 0.94 3.06
CA GLY A 87 -1.10 0.71 3.96
C GLY A 87 -0.82 -0.38 4.98
N GLY A 88 -1.81 -0.55 5.84
CA GLY A 88 -1.82 -1.59 6.86
C GLY A 88 -3.22 -1.97 7.26
N MET A 89 -3.31 -3.08 7.97
CA MET A 89 -4.53 -3.66 8.51
C MET A 89 -4.28 -4.07 9.94
N ALA A 90 -5.10 -3.57 10.86
CA ALA A 90 -5.13 -3.99 12.24
C ALA A 90 -6.31 -4.93 12.43
N PHE A 91 -6.08 -6.11 12.96
CA PHE A 91 -7.12 -7.08 13.31
C PHE A 91 -7.10 -7.32 14.81
N ASP A 92 -8.24 -7.14 15.44
CA ASP A 92 -8.43 -7.62 16.78
C ASP A 92 -8.75 -9.13 16.73
N SER A 93 -8.10 -9.91 17.57
CA SER A 93 -8.25 -11.37 17.62
C SER A 93 -9.60 -11.84 18.20
N GLU A 94 -10.38 -10.93 18.79
CA GLU A 94 -11.68 -11.26 19.34
C GLU A 94 -12.77 -11.25 18.28
N GLU A 95 -13.77 -12.15 18.36
CA GLU A 95 -14.84 -12.37 17.36
C GLU A 95 -15.67 -11.14 17.00
N ASN A 96 -15.60 -10.07 17.79
CA ASN A 96 -16.27 -8.79 17.55
C ASN A 96 -15.27 -7.69 17.14
N GLY A 97 -14.09 -8.07 16.68
CA GLY A 97 -12.97 -7.19 16.44
C GLY A 97 -13.28 -6.04 15.50
N THR A 98 -12.99 -4.86 15.95
CA THR A 98 -12.95 -3.64 15.16
C THR A 98 -11.66 -3.61 14.35
N GLY A 99 -11.61 -4.42 13.29
CA GLY A 99 -10.48 -4.36 12.35
C GLY A 99 -10.45 -3.00 11.65
N GLN A 100 -9.27 -2.42 11.57
CA GLN A 100 -9.07 -1.16 10.87
C GLN A 100 -8.09 -1.35 9.71
N THR A 101 -8.40 -0.73 8.59
CA THR A 101 -7.57 -0.79 7.38
C THR A 101 -7.39 0.61 6.83
N MET A 102 -6.19 0.92 6.42
CA MET A 102 -5.86 2.17 5.77
C MET A 102 -4.96 1.90 4.58
N VAL A 103 -5.32 2.45 3.43
CA VAL A 103 -4.55 2.32 2.19
C VAL A 103 -4.48 3.69 1.51
N LEU A 104 -3.26 4.13 1.25
CA LEU A 104 -2.96 5.32 0.46
C LEU A 104 -2.32 4.90 -0.86
N ILE A 105 -2.87 5.37 -1.97
CA ILE A 105 -2.42 5.04 -3.32
C ILE A 105 -2.01 6.33 -4.02
N LYS A 106 -0.85 6.33 -4.68
CA LYS A 106 -0.48 7.42 -5.58
C LYS A 106 -1.20 7.28 -6.92
N ALA A 107 -2.04 8.24 -7.25
CA ALA A 107 -2.88 8.21 -8.44
C ALA A 107 -2.07 8.26 -9.74
N ASP A 108 -0.94 8.95 -9.76
CA ASP A 108 -0.04 9.07 -10.91
C ASP A 108 0.75 7.77 -11.19
N SER A 109 0.81 6.85 -10.23
CA SER A 109 1.42 5.52 -10.40
C SER A 109 0.56 4.54 -11.20
N LEU A 110 -0.58 4.99 -11.72
CA LEU A 110 -1.46 4.20 -12.57
C LEU A 110 -0.71 3.75 -13.83
N ASP A 111 -0.84 2.46 -14.14
CA ASP A 111 -0.34 1.81 -15.33
C ASP A 111 -1.50 1.08 -16.03
N THR A 112 -1.67 1.25 -17.33
CA THR A 112 -2.70 0.62 -18.14
C THR A 112 -2.15 0.19 -19.50
N GLU A 113 -2.89 -0.65 -20.22
CA GLU A 113 -2.53 -0.98 -21.58
C GLU A 113 -2.68 0.24 -22.52
N GLY A 114 -1.55 0.78 -22.97
CA GLY A 114 -1.45 1.84 -23.97
C GLY A 114 -1.38 3.26 -23.40
N ASN A 115 -0.30 3.95 -23.72
CA ASN A 115 0.03 5.29 -23.25
C ASN A 115 -1.08 6.35 -23.44
N MET A 116 -1.87 6.22 -24.53
CA MET A 116 -2.98 7.14 -24.80
C MET A 116 -4.12 6.96 -23.80
N VAL A 117 -4.47 5.72 -23.48
CA VAL A 117 -5.51 5.39 -22.50
C VAL A 117 -5.05 5.81 -21.11
N GLU A 118 -3.80 5.52 -20.76
CA GLU A 118 -3.20 5.93 -19.48
C GLU A 118 -3.25 7.45 -19.30
N SER A 119 -2.75 8.22 -20.28
CA SER A 119 -2.76 9.68 -20.22
C SER A 119 -4.19 10.24 -20.10
N MET A 120 -5.15 9.65 -20.80
CA MET A 120 -6.54 10.05 -20.69
C MET A 120 -7.11 9.78 -19.30
N ILE A 121 -6.83 8.61 -18.72
CA ILE A 121 -7.34 8.23 -17.40
C ILE A 121 -6.69 9.07 -16.30
N LYS A 122 -5.41 9.40 -16.41
CA LYS A 122 -4.71 10.30 -15.48
C LYS A 122 -5.20 11.75 -15.57
N GLY A 123 -5.76 12.15 -16.71
CA GLY A 123 -6.19 13.52 -16.99
C GLY A 123 -7.42 13.99 -16.21
N GLU A 124 -7.70 15.30 -16.32
CA GLU A 124 -8.74 16.06 -15.62
C GLU A 124 -10.15 15.43 -15.70
N SER A 125 -10.48 14.78 -16.81
CA SER A 125 -11.80 14.16 -17.02
C SER A 125 -12.03 12.88 -16.19
N PHE A 126 -10.95 12.28 -15.66
CA PHE A 126 -10.98 11.05 -14.90
C PHE A 126 -10.29 11.19 -13.54
N PHE A 127 -9.07 10.69 -13.34
CA PHE A 127 -8.39 10.76 -12.03
C PHE A 127 -7.93 12.16 -11.66
N ASP A 128 -7.58 13.01 -12.65
CA ASP A 128 -7.08 14.36 -12.43
C ASP A 128 -5.90 14.38 -11.45
N VAL A 129 -4.90 13.58 -11.76
CA VAL A 129 -3.80 13.27 -10.84
C VAL A 129 -2.95 14.50 -10.47
N GLU A 130 -2.98 15.56 -11.27
CA GLU A 130 -2.30 16.83 -10.98
C GLU A 130 -2.93 17.55 -9.78
N HIS A 131 -4.27 17.54 -9.67
CA HIS A 131 -5.00 18.17 -8.57
C HIS A 131 -5.28 17.19 -7.41
N TYR A 132 -5.40 15.90 -7.72
CA TYR A 132 -5.71 14.84 -6.76
C TYR A 132 -4.69 13.71 -6.84
N PRO A 133 -3.46 13.92 -6.34
CA PRO A 133 -2.36 12.96 -6.50
C PRO A 133 -2.56 11.67 -5.73
N GLU A 134 -3.56 11.60 -4.84
CA GLU A 134 -3.74 10.46 -3.93
C GLU A 134 -5.18 9.96 -3.92
N VAL A 135 -5.30 8.63 -3.76
CA VAL A 135 -6.55 7.94 -3.43
C VAL A 135 -6.39 7.36 -2.04
N LEU A 136 -7.35 7.62 -1.15
CA LEU A 136 -7.31 7.15 0.24
C LEU A 136 -8.53 6.26 0.52
N PHE A 137 -8.27 5.11 1.14
CA PHE A 137 -9.29 4.28 1.76
C PHE A 137 -9.01 4.17 3.26
N THR A 138 -10.05 4.38 4.07
CA THR A 138 -10.02 4.15 5.51
C THR A 138 -11.24 3.33 5.91
N SER A 139 -11.03 2.21 6.62
CA SER A 139 -12.14 1.41 7.09
C SER A 139 -12.74 1.99 8.38
N ASN A 140 -14.05 1.79 8.52
CA ASN A 140 -14.79 2.08 9.73
C ASN A 140 -15.55 0.85 10.29
N GLY A 141 -15.35 -0.32 9.67
CA GLY A 141 -15.93 -1.57 10.13
C GLY A 141 -15.40 -2.78 9.38
N PHE A 142 -15.07 -3.82 10.14
CA PHE A 142 -14.64 -5.11 9.64
C PHE A 142 -15.45 -6.21 10.33
N HIS A 143 -16.11 -7.06 9.54
CA HIS A 143 -16.98 -8.10 10.08
C HIS A 143 -16.69 -9.44 9.40
N TRP A 144 -16.29 -10.42 10.16
CA TRP A 144 -16.16 -11.79 9.68
C TRP A 144 -17.52 -12.36 9.26
N THR A 145 -17.58 -12.97 8.09
CA THR A 145 -18.75 -13.63 7.53
C THR A 145 -18.55 -15.14 7.38
N GLY A 146 -17.33 -15.61 7.62
CA GLY A 146 -16.92 -17.00 7.57
C GLY A 146 -15.52 -17.16 8.17
N ALA A 147 -14.93 -18.33 8.05
CA ALA A 147 -13.62 -18.64 8.62
C ALA A 147 -12.48 -17.83 7.97
N ASP A 148 -12.62 -17.53 6.68
CA ASP A 148 -11.63 -16.84 5.83
C ASP A 148 -12.24 -15.68 5.04
N THR A 149 -13.48 -15.33 5.30
CA THR A 149 -14.23 -14.29 4.58
C THR A 149 -14.73 -13.21 5.52
N ALA A 150 -14.74 -11.98 5.03
CA ALA A 150 -15.19 -10.82 5.79
C ALA A 150 -15.83 -9.76 4.88
N VAL A 151 -16.55 -8.83 5.49
CA VAL A 151 -17.01 -7.59 4.90
C VAL A 151 -16.25 -6.44 5.53
N LEU A 152 -15.61 -5.63 4.70
CA LEU A 152 -14.86 -4.43 5.10
C LEU A 152 -15.64 -3.20 4.64
N LYS A 153 -16.12 -2.40 5.59
CA LYS A 153 -16.80 -1.13 5.35
C LYS A 153 -15.83 0.02 5.57
N GLY A 154 -15.93 1.05 4.76
CA GLY A 154 -15.07 2.21 4.92
C GLY A 154 -15.41 3.33 3.95
N ASP A 155 -14.58 4.34 3.97
CA ASP A 155 -14.69 5.54 3.17
C ASP A 155 -13.57 5.58 2.14
N LEU A 156 -13.95 5.70 0.87
CA LEU A 156 -13.05 5.89 -0.25
C LEU A 156 -13.04 7.36 -0.65
N THR A 157 -11.88 7.98 -0.61
CA THR A 157 -11.66 9.33 -1.13
C THR A 157 -10.94 9.23 -2.47
N LEU A 158 -11.61 9.69 -3.52
CA LEU A 158 -11.12 9.70 -4.89
C LEU A 158 -11.50 11.06 -5.50
N ARG A 159 -10.51 11.75 -6.10
CA ARG A 159 -10.68 13.13 -6.62
C ARG A 159 -11.22 14.10 -5.56
N GLY A 160 -10.78 14.00 -4.33
CA GLY A 160 -11.27 14.83 -3.22
C GLY A 160 -12.73 14.58 -2.80
N ILE A 161 -13.41 13.59 -3.40
CA ILE A 161 -14.77 13.20 -3.04
C ILE A 161 -14.71 11.91 -2.22
N THR A 162 -15.29 11.95 -1.03
CA THR A 162 -15.36 10.80 -0.12
C THR A 162 -16.74 10.15 -0.19
N LYS A 163 -16.77 8.82 -0.36
CA LYS A 163 -17.99 8.01 -0.39
C LYS A 163 -17.81 6.72 0.40
N PRO A 164 -18.86 6.25 1.08
CA PRO A 164 -18.85 4.95 1.72
C PRO A 164 -18.78 3.84 0.67
N VAL A 165 -17.95 2.83 0.93
CA VAL A 165 -17.81 1.63 0.10
C VAL A 165 -17.79 0.38 0.98
N VAL A 166 -18.17 -0.75 0.38
CA VAL A 166 -18.19 -2.04 1.06
C VAL A 166 -17.44 -3.05 0.20
N PHE A 167 -16.37 -3.60 0.75
CA PHE A 167 -15.60 -4.66 0.11
C PHE A 167 -16.00 -6.04 0.63
N THR A 168 -16.10 -7.00 -0.27
CA THR A 168 -16.03 -8.41 0.06
C THR A 168 -14.56 -8.81 0.13
N VAL A 169 -14.16 -9.44 1.25
CA VAL A 169 -12.76 -9.75 1.55
C VAL A 169 -12.60 -11.24 1.79
N THR A 170 -11.53 -11.81 1.25
CA THR A 170 -11.05 -13.16 1.59
C THR A 170 -9.63 -13.04 2.13
N LEU A 171 -9.36 -13.69 3.25
CA LEU A 171 -8.06 -13.72 3.91
C LEU A 171 -7.53 -15.16 3.90
N THR A 172 -6.26 -15.32 3.57
CA THR A 172 -5.58 -16.60 3.55
C THR A 172 -4.25 -16.48 4.29
N ALA A 173 -4.02 -17.31 5.29
CA ALA A 173 -2.70 -17.42 5.90
C ALA A 173 -1.70 -17.98 4.87
N LEU A 174 -0.51 -17.43 4.81
CA LEU A 174 0.57 -17.88 3.93
C LEU A 174 1.64 -18.67 4.70
N ASP A 175 1.33 -19.03 5.92
CA ASP A 175 2.07 -19.95 6.79
C ASP A 175 1.12 -21.05 7.31
N ASP A 176 1.63 -21.95 8.14
CA ASP A 176 0.87 -23.11 8.66
C ASP A 176 -0.12 -22.72 9.80
N ASN A 177 -0.36 -21.43 10.02
CA ASN A 177 -1.22 -20.90 11.07
C ASN A 177 -2.65 -20.60 10.57
N GLN A 178 -3.56 -20.36 11.50
CA GLN A 178 -4.83 -19.70 11.19
C GLN A 178 -4.58 -18.23 10.87
N VAL A 179 -5.46 -17.58 10.10
CA VAL A 179 -5.31 -16.19 9.65
C VAL A 179 -4.98 -15.23 10.81
N LYS A 180 -5.65 -15.38 11.95
CA LYS A 180 -5.44 -14.53 13.13
C LYS A 180 -4.06 -14.68 13.79
N ASP A 181 -3.44 -15.85 13.65
CA ASP A 181 -2.14 -16.17 14.25
C ASP A 181 -0.99 -16.13 13.22
N ALA A 182 -1.33 -15.90 11.95
CA ALA A 182 -0.37 -15.90 10.85
C ALA A 182 0.62 -14.72 10.95
N GLN A 183 1.84 -14.96 10.51
CA GLN A 183 2.86 -13.92 10.34
C GLN A 183 2.73 -13.24 8.98
N LYS A 184 2.16 -13.93 8.01
CA LYS A 184 1.96 -13.45 6.64
C LYS A 184 0.59 -13.87 6.14
N ILE A 185 -0.15 -12.92 5.58
CA ILE A 185 -1.47 -13.16 5.02
C ILE A 185 -1.57 -12.65 3.59
N LEU A 186 -2.39 -13.31 2.78
CA LEU A 186 -2.89 -12.82 1.51
C LEU A 186 -4.32 -12.33 1.69
N VAL A 187 -4.57 -11.09 1.32
CA VAL A 187 -5.90 -10.47 1.37
C VAL A 187 -6.36 -10.17 -0.05
N LYS A 188 -7.50 -10.71 -0.43
CA LYS A 188 -8.18 -10.35 -1.68
C LYS A 188 -9.44 -9.57 -1.33
N ALA A 189 -9.61 -8.42 -1.94
CA ALA A 189 -10.78 -7.57 -1.70
C ALA A 189 -11.34 -7.04 -3.01
N THR A 190 -12.67 -7.06 -3.14
CA THR A 190 -13.37 -6.57 -4.33
C THR A 190 -14.58 -5.75 -3.95
N THR A 191 -14.86 -4.72 -4.75
CA THR A 191 -16.11 -3.95 -4.70
C THR A 191 -16.40 -3.34 -6.07
N THR A 192 -17.62 -2.85 -6.26
CA THR A 192 -18.00 -2.07 -7.45
C THR A 192 -18.43 -0.68 -7.00
N ILE A 193 -17.89 0.33 -7.66
CA ILE A 193 -18.25 1.74 -7.43
C ILE A 193 -18.83 2.34 -8.71
N ASN A 194 -19.66 3.38 -8.57
CA ASN A 194 -20.07 4.20 -9.70
C ASN A 194 -19.11 5.38 -9.85
N ARG A 195 -18.34 5.42 -10.94
CA ARG A 195 -17.35 6.47 -11.18
C ARG A 195 -17.95 7.89 -11.25
N ALA A 196 -19.22 8.01 -11.63
CA ALA A 196 -19.91 9.31 -11.69
C ALA A 196 -20.09 9.94 -10.29
N ASP A 197 -20.18 9.12 -9.23
CA ASP A 197 -20.27 9.59 -7.83
C ASP A 197 -18.99 10.30 -7.36
N PHE A 198 -17.86 10.03 -8.05
CA PHE A 198 -16.56 10.67 -7.85
C PHE A 198 -16.25 11.74 -8.92
N GLY A 199 -17.27 12.24 -9.62
CA GLY A 199 -17.13 13.32 -10.60
C GLY A 199 -16.63 12.89 -11.98
N MET A 200 -16.37 11.62 -12.24
CA MET A 200 -15.88 11.10 -13.54
C MET A 200 -17.05 10.84 -14.49
N LYS A 201 -17.61 11.91 -15.08
CA LYS A 201 -18.85 11.88 -15.90
C LYS A 201 -18.62 11.86 -17.42
N LYS A 202 -17.36 11.81 -17.87
CA LYS A 202 -17.07 11.79 -19.32
C LYS A 202 -17.20 10.40 -19.92
N LEU A 203 -17.45 10.34 -21.22
CA LEU A 203 -17.55 9.12 -22.02
C LEU A 203 -18.58 8.08 -21.53
N THR A 204 -19.67 8.51 -20.90
CA THR A 204 -20.70 7.61 -20.35
C THR A 204 -21.42 6.75 -21.39
N THR A 205 -21.39 7.14 -22.64
CA THR A 205 -21.94 6.34 -23.76
C THR A 205 -20.97 5.27 -24.27
N LEU A 206 -19.69 5.35 -23.91
CA LEU A 206 -18.63 4.45 -24.38
C LEU A 206 -18.06 3.57 -23.26
N VAL A 207 -17.95 4.11 -22.05
CA VAL A 207 -17.36 3.46 -20.88
C VAL A 207 -18.43 3.33 -19.80
N ASN A 208 -18.55 2.14 -19.23
CA ASN A 208 -19.50 1.88 -18.15
C ASN A 208 -19.24 2.80 -16.93
N ASN A 209 -20.30 3.10 -16.20
CA ASN A 209 -20.17 3.84 -14.94
C ASN A 209 -19.74 2.93 -13.77
N ASP A 210 -20.07 1.66 -13.84
CA ASP A 210 -19.69 0.68 -12.83
C ASP A 210 -18.25 0.24 -13.04
N VAL A 211 -17.41 0.54 -12.06
CA VAL A 211 -15.98 0.21 -12.03
C VAL A 211 -15.76 -0.79 -10.90
N GLN A 212 -15.21 -1.93 -11.25
CA GLN A 212 -14.82 -2.94 -10.27
C GLN A 212 -13.43 -2.59 -9.72
N LEU A 213 -13.33 -2.40 -8.41
CA LEU A 213 -12.06 -2.31 -7.70
C LEU A 213 -11.64 -3.68 -7.22
N CYS A 214 -10.38 -4.02 -7.40
CA CYS A 214 -9.82 -5.30 -6.99
C CYS A 214 -8.42 -5.14 -6.40
N MET A 215 -8.20 -5.83 -5.30
CA MET A 215 -6.93 -5.87 -4.60
C MET A 215 -6.55 -7.31 -4.29
N SER A 216 -5.28 -7.61 -4.45
CA SER A 216 -4.65 -8.85 -3.98
C SER A 216 -3.35 -8.46 -3.30
N VAL A 217 -3.37 -8.38 -1.98
CA VAL A 217 -2.25 -7.82 -1.22
C VAL A 217 -1.70 -8.84 -0.24
N GLU A 218 -0.39 -8.98 -0.22
CA GLU A 218 0.33 -9.67 0.83
C GLU A 218 0.63 -8.70 1.96
N ALA A 219 0.44 -9.13 3.19
CA ALA A 219 0.76 -8.33 4.36
C ALA A 219 1.52 -9.15 5.38
N LEU A 220 2.55 -8.54 5.96
CA LEU A 220 3.38 -9.10 7.00
C LEU A 220 3.00 -8.47 8.34
N LYS A 221 3.01 -9.30 9.39
CA LYS A 221 2.82 -8.85 10.76
C LYS A 221 3.94 -7.88 11.13
N TYR A 222 3.60 -6.73 11.70
CA TYR A 222 4.56 -5.70 12.08
C TYR A 222 5.23 -6.10 13.39
N GLY A 223 6.56 -5.95 13.47
CA GLY A 223 7.33 -6.27 14.70
C GLY A 223 7.71 -7.74 14.85
N SER A 224 7.48 -8.59 13.84
CA SER A 224 7.92 -9.98 13.82
C SER A 224 9.33 -10.16 13.26
#